data_ab34a6f148a301dfcaabce73f7e46e4a
#
_entry.id   ab34a6f148a301dfcaabce73f7e46e4a
#
_cell.length_a   1.000
_cell.length_b   1.000
_cell.length_c   1.000
_cell.angle_alpha   90.00
_cell.angle_beta   90.00
_cell.angle_gamma   90.00
#
_symmetry.space_group_name_H-M   'P 1'
#
loop_
_entity.id
_entity.type
_entity.pdbx_description
1 polymer ?
#
loop_
_entity_poly.entity_id
_entity_poly.type
_entity_poly.pdbx_seq_one_letter_code
_entity_poly.pdbx_strand_id
1 'polypeptide(L)'
;FVGINAVEQFIGDTAIANGYKFDAPGADTGKKVAIIGGGPAGLAAAYQLRRMGHGATIFEALSDLGGMFRFGIPGYRVPRDKLSAEIQRIVDMGVEVKTGVKVGTDVQVADLEKEFDAILWAIGCQSGRGLPVPGWDNTPNCVSGVAFLKAFNEGRMHVTADKVVCVGGGDTSIDVVSVARRLGHIQSTNPSERPELVVHESYVMHDAAVTAAREGAEVTLTSLFTKENMTAAEHEVMDALTEGVTILDGVMPT
;
A
#
# COMPACT_ATOMS: atom_id res chain seq x y z
N PHE A 1 23.99 16.96 3.35
CA PHE A 1 22.60 16.47 3.42
C PHE A 1 22.54 15.27 4.34
N VAL A 2 21.54 15.21 5.23
CA VAL A 2 21.26 14.04 6.08
C VAL A 2 20.03 13.34 5.50
N GLY A 3 20.16 12.07 5.12
CA GLY A 3 19.07 11.24 4.62
C GLY A 3 18.14 10.82 5.77
N ILE A 4 17.18 11.67 6.13
CA ILE A 4 16.28 11.43 7.28
C ILE A 4 15.56 10.08 7.14
N ASN A 5 15.00 9.78 5.98
CA ASN A 5 14.31 8.50 5.72
C ASN A 5 15.22 7.29 5.97
N ALA A 6 16.49 7.33 5.51
CA ALA A 6 17.43 6.24 5.72
C ALA A 6 17.76 6.05 7.21
N VAL A 7 17.86 7.15 7.97
CA VAL A 7 18.07 7.10 9.43
C VAL A 7 16.86 6.51 10.13
N GLU A 8 15.65 6.96 9.78
CA GLU A 8 14.39 6.43 10.35
C GLU A 8 14.22 4.95 10.04
N GLN A 9 14.46 4.55 8.80
CA GLN A 9 14.42 3.13 8.40
C GLN A 9 15.44 2.30 9.20
N PHE A 10 16.69 2.76 9.32
CA PHE A 10 17.71 2.06 10.08
C PHE A 10 17.33 1.88 11.55
N ILE A 11 16.78 2.92 12.18
CA ILE A 11 16.32 2.87 13.58
C ILE A 11 15.15 1.87 13.72
N GLY A 12 14.18 1.92 12.83
CA GLY A 12 13.03 1.02 12.84
C GLY A 12 13.44 -0.44 12.63
N ASP A 13 14.26 -0.71 11.62
CA ASP A 13 14.78 -2.05 11.33
C ASP A 13 15.63 -2.59 12.49
N THR A 14 16.45 -1.75 13.10
CA THR A 14 17.24 -2.11 14.27
C THR A 14 16.37 -2.45 15.47
N ALA A 15 15.32 -1.67 15.70
CA ALA A 15 14.38 -1.91 16.79
C ALA A 15 13.64 -3.24 16.62
N ILE A 16 13.21 -3.56 15.38
CA ILE A 16 12.57 -4.84 15.06
C ILE A 16 13.56 -6.00 15.24
N ALA A 17 14.75 -5.89 14.69
CA ALA A 17 15.78 -6.95 14.75
C ALA A 17 16.19 -7.29 16.18
N ASN A 18 16.23 -6.31 17.07
CA ASN A 18 16.56 -6.50 18.47
C ASN A 18 15.35 -6.79 19.38
N GLY A 19 14.16 -6.87 18.82
CA GLY A 19 12.92 -7.14 19.58
C GLY A 19 12.57 -6.03 20.56
N TYR A 20 12.95 -4.77 20.29
CA TYR A 20 12.64 -3.64 21.14
C TYR A 20 11.12 -3.40 21.14
N LYS A 21 10.57 -3.27 22.32
CA LYS A 21 9.14 -2.97 22.52
C LYS A 21 8.94 -1.48 22.77
N PHE A 22 7.74 -1.03 22.50
CA PHE A 22 7.32 0.31 22.96
C PHE A 22 7.19 0.33 24.49
N ASP A 23 7.23 1.53 25.07
CA ASP A 23 6.96 1.71 26.49
C ASP A 23 5.59 1.15 26.87
N ALA A 24 5.46 0.75 28.12
CA ALA A 24 4.20 0.27 28.65
C ALA A 24 3.07 1.31 28.43
N PRO A 25 1.83 0.86 28.19
CA PRO A 25 0.69 1.75 28.13
C PRO A 25 0.60 2.65 29.36
N GLY A 26 0.02 3.84 29.21
CA GLY A 26 -0.29 4.72 30.32
C GLY A 26 -1.28 4.06 31.29
N ALA A 27 -1.45 4.66 32.48
CA ALA A 27 -2.44 4.21 33.47
C ALA A 27 -3.84 4.18 32.84
N ASP A 28 -4.59 3.11 33.10
CA ASP A 28 -5.93 2.94 32.53
C ASP A 28 -6.85 4.10 32.93
N THR A 29 -7.43 4.75 31.95
CA THR A 29 -8.36 5.87 32.12
C THR A 29 -9.82 5.44 32.14
N GLY A 30 -10.10 4.17 31.87
CA GLY A 30 -11.46 3.63 31.67
C GLY A 30 -12.13 4.11 30.37
N LYS A 31 -11.45 4.91 29.54
CA LYS A 31 -11.97 5.41 28.25
C LYS A 31 -11.62 4.48 27.11
N LYS A 32 -12.57 4.29 26.19
CA LYS A 32 -12.43 3.39 25.03
C LYS A 32 -12.71 4.14 23.74
N VAL A 33 -11.87 3.93 22.73
CA VAL A 33 -12.01 4.54 21.41
C VAL A 33 -12.13 3.46 20.34
N ALA A 34 -13.17 3.54 19.50
CA ALA A 34 -13.27 2.76 18.29
C ALA A 34 -12.53 3.47 17.16
N ILE A 35 -11.64 2.76 16.47
CA ILE A 35 -10.87 3.26 15.33
C ILE A 35 -11.34 2.52 14.10
N ILE A 36 -11.89 3.26 13.13
CA ILE A 36 -12.42 2.68 11.90
C ILE A 36 -11.36 2.80 10.81
N GLY A 37 -10.69 1.68 10.53
CA GLY A 37 -9.60 1.55 9.58
C GLY A 37 -8.24 1.29 10.24
N GLY A 38 -7.60 0.19 9.85
CA GLY A 38 -6.31 -0.30 10.33
C GLY A 38 -5.12 0.12 9.47
N GLY A 39 -5.24 1.21 8.72
CA GLY A 39 -4.14 1.82 7.99
C GLY A 39 -3.20 2.65 8.87
N PRO A 40 -2.20 3.35 8.28
CA PRO A 40 -1.22 4.13 9.04
C PRO A 40 -1.81 5.11 10.04
N ALA A 41 -2.89 5.81 9.66
CA ALA A 41 -3.56 6.78 10.53
C ALA A 41 -4.21 6.10 11.75
N GLY A 42 -4.91 4.97 11.54
CA GLY A 42 -5.54 4.21 12.61
C GLY A 42 -4.53 3.57 13.55
N LEU A 43 -3.44 3.03 13.01
CA LEU A 43 -2.34 2.46 13.80
C LEU A 43 -1.62 3.51 14.64
N ALA A 44 -1.30 4.68 14.05
CA ALA A 44 -0.70 5.80 14.78
C ALA A 44 -1.62 6.29 15.91
N ALA A 45 -2.92 6.39 15.66
CA ALA A 45 -3.90 6.76 16.66
C ALA A 45 -3.97 5.72 17.79
N ALA A 46 -4.02 4.43 17.45
CA ALA A 46 -4.03 3.34 18.44
C ALA A 46 -2.79 3.39 19.35
N TYR A 47 -1.61 3.58 18.75
CA TYR A 47 -0.37 3.76 19.49
C TYR A 47 -0.45 4.92 20.50
N GLN A 48 -0.90 6.10 20.05
CA GLN A 48 -0.98 7.27 20.93
C GLN A 48 -2.05 7.11 22.03
N LEU A 49 -3.21 6.55 21.70
CA LEU A 49 -4.27 6.28 22.67
C LEU A 49 -3.80 5.32 23.76
N ARG A 50 -3.08 4.26 23.40
CA ARG A 50 -2.50 3.34 24.39
C ARG A 50 -1.45 4.01 25.26
N ARG A 51 -0.60 4.85 24.69
CA ARG A 51 0.35 5.65 25.50
C ARG A 51 -0.34 6.55 26.51
N MET A 52 -1.53 7.07 26.18
CA MET A 52 -2.35 7.90 27.06
C MET A 52 -3.18 7.07 28.05
N GLY A 53 -3.16 5.75 27.99
CA GLY A 53 -3.92 4.86 28.87
C GLY A 53 -5.36 4.61 28.45
N HIS A 54 -5.75 5.02 27.22
CA HIS A 54 -7.09 4.73 26.69
C HIS A 54 -7.15 3.35 26.04
N GLY A 55 -8.28 2.66 26.17
CA GLY A 55 -8.60 1.48 25.39
C GLY A 55 -8.74 1.84 23.90
N ALA A 56 -8.18 1.04 23.00
CA ALA A 56 -8.26 1.23 21.57
C ALA A 56 -8.66 -0.08 20.89
N THR A 57 -9.71 -0.04 20.07
CA THR A 57 -10.19 -1.16 19.26
C THR A 57 -10.21 -0.74 17.79
N ILE A 58 -9.46 -1.42 16.96
CA ILE A 58 -9.42 -1.19 15.50
C ILE A 58 -10.43 -2.10 14.83
N PHE A 59 -11.30 -1.52 14.00
CA PHE A 59 -12.20 -2.21 13.08
C PHE A 59 -11.65 -2.05 11.67
N GLU A 60 -11.20 -3.15 11.05
CA GLU A 60 -10.65 -3.17 9.69
C GLU A 60 -11.51 -4.04 8.78
N ALA A 61 -11.92 -3.47 7.65
CA ALA A 61 -12.76 -4.17 6.69
C ALA A 61 -12.01 -5.29 5.91
N LEU A 62 -10.71 -5.15 5.77
CA LEU A 62 -9.85 -6.15 5.10
C LEU A 62 -9.38 -7.21 6.09
N SER A 63 -8.75 -8.27 5.56
CA SER A 63 -8.21 -9.38 6.36
C SER A 63 -7.06 -8.99 7.27
N ASP A 64 -6.32 -7.95 6.90
CA ASP A 64 -5.07 -7.57 7.53
C ASP A 64 -4.98 -6.06 7.76
N LEU A 65 -4.22 -5.69 8.80
CA LEU A 65 -3.86 -4.30 9.06
C LEU A 65 -2.76 -3.81 8.11
N GLY A 66 -2.64 -2.51 7.95
CA GLY A 66 -1.59 -1.85 7.18
C GLY A 66 -2.12 -0.91 6.08
N GLY A 67 -3.40 -1.04 5.70
CA GLY A 67 -4.03 -0.13 4.72
C GLY A 67 -3.22 -0.03 3.43
N MET A 68 -2.97 1.20 2.93
CA MET A 68 -2.23 1.41 1.69
C MET A 68 -0.76 0.96 1.73
N PHE A 69 -0.12 0.87 2.89
CA PHE A 69 1.22 0.29 2.98
C PHE A 69 1.23 -1.21 2.66
N ARG A 70 0.14 -1.93 2.95
CA ARG A 70 0.01 -3.34 2.63
C ARG A 70 -0.62 -3.59 1.27
N PHE A 71 -1.69 -2.87 0.95
CA PHE A 71 -2.53 -3.17 -0.20
C PHE A 71 -2.30 -2.25 -1.40
N GLY A 72 -1.65 -1.09 -1.20
CA GLY A 72 -1.33 -0.13 -2.26
C GLY A 72 0.13 -0.21 -2.70
N ILE A 73 1.07 -0.03 -1.79
CA ILE A 73 2.50 -0.02 -2.12
C ILE A 73 2.97 -1.46 -2.43
N PRO A 74 3.70 -1.69 -3.52
CA PRO A 74 4.24 -3.01 -3.85
C PRO A 74 5.14 -3.59 -2.77
N GLY A 75 5.08 -4.92 -2.56
CA GLY A 75 5.83 -5.60 -1.51
C GLY A 75 7.35 -5.47 -1.59
N TYR A 76 7.88 -5.29 -2.79
CA TYR A 76 9.32 -5.06 -2.98
C TYR A 76 9.78 -3.67 -2.50
N ARG A 77 8.87 -2.69 -2.36
CA ARG A 77 9.17 -1.38 -1.77
C ARG A 77 8.95 -1.35 -0.25
N VAL A 78 7.94 -2.07 0.22
CA VAL A 78 7.64 -2.21 1.66
C VAL A 78 7.54 -3.69 2.01
N PRO A 79 8.63 -4.32 2.48
CA PRO A 79 8.67 -5.73 2.86
C PRO A 79 7.58 -6.06 3.89
N ARG A 80 6.81 -7.09 3.63
CA ARG A 80 5.62 -7.45 4.42
C ARG A 80 5.94 -7.94 5.82
N ASP A 81 7.07 -8.61 5.99
CA ASP A 81 7.61 -9.04 7.28
C ASP A 81 7.90 -7.84 8.18
N LYS A 82 8.57 -6.83 7.65
CA LYS A 82 8.89 -5.59 8.37
C LYS A 82 7.62 -4.82 8.76
N LEU A 83 6.71 -4.65 7.80
CA LEU A 83 5.43 -4.00 8.05
C LEU A 83 4.62 -4.74 9.12
N SER A 84 4.56 -6.06 9.04
CA SER A 84 3.82 -6.89 10.00
C SER A 84 4.46 -6.84 11.39
N ALA A 85 5.79 -6.84 11.46
CA ALA A 85 6.51 -6.71 12.74
C ALA A 85 6.25 -5.36 13.41
N GLU A 86 6.25 -4.26 12.64
CA GLU A 86 5.96 -2.94 13.19
C GLU A 86 4.51 -2.82 13.67
N ILE A 87 3.56 -3.33 12.89
CA ILE A 87 2.14 -3.38 13.28
C ILE A 87 1.97 -4.19 14.57
N GLN A 88 2.63 -5.35 14.68
CA GLN A 88 2.53 -6.21 15.85
C GLN A 88 3.03 -5.52 17.12
N ARG A 89 4.08 -4.71 17.04
CA ARG A 89 4.57 -3.92 18.19
C ARG A 89 3.50 -2.98 18.72
N ILE A 90 2.69 -2.38 17.82
CA ILE A 90 1.57 -1.51 18.22
C ILE A 90 0.44 -2.34 18.86
N VAL A 91 0.10 -3.48 18.25
CA VAL A 91 -0.93 -4.40 18.76
C VAL A 91 -0.55 -4.93 20.15
N ASP A 92 0.73 -5.25 20.36
CA ASP A 92 1.26 -5.73 21.64
C ASP A 92 1.11 -4.71 22.80
N MET A 93 0.83 -3.45 22.51
CA MET A 93 0.45 -2.46 23.53
C MET A 93 -0.96 -2.68 24.09
N GLY A 94 -1.64 -3.76 23.71
CA GLY A 94 -3.00 -4.07 24.14
C GLY A 94 -4.07 -3.38 23.30
N VAL A 95 -3.82 -3.19 22.00
CA VAL A 95 -4.82 -2.77 21.03
C VAL A 95 -5.68 -3.97 20.63
N GLU A 96 -7.01 -3.85 20.76
CA GLU A 96 -7.92 -4.84 20.21
C GLU A 96 -8.04 -4.66 18.69
N VAL A 97 -8.07 -5.78 17.96
CA VAL A 97 -8.16 -5.78 16.50
C VAL A 97 -9.29 -6.68 16.03
N LYS A 98 -10.16 -6.13 15.19
CA LYS A 98 -11.27 -6.83 14.52
C LYS A 98 -11.12 -6.65 13.01
N THR A 99 -10.46 -7.62 12.36
CA THR A 99 -10.32 -7.66 10.88
C THR A 99 -11.50 -8.35 10.23
N GLY A 100 -11.72 -8.07 8.94
CA GLY A 100 -12.88 -8.58 8.19
C GLY A 100 -14.21 -7.97 8.65
N VAL A 101 -14.17 -6.85 9.36
CA VAL A 101 -15.37 -6.19 9.92
C VAL A 101 -15.55 -4.82 9.27
N LYS A 102 -16.55 -4.71 8.41
CA LYS A 102 -16.91 -3.46 7.73
C LYS A 102 -17.97 -2.70 8.52
N VAL A 103 -17.57 -1.60 9.12
CA VAL A 103 -18.49 -0.70 9.84
C VAL A 103 -19.48 -0.07 8.86
N GLY A 104 -20.74 -0.04 9.26
CA GLY A 104 -21.87 0.34 8.41
C GLY A 104 -22.53 -0.84 7.67
N THR A 105 -21.88 -2.03 7.69
CA THR A 105 -22.45 -3.27 7.13
C THR A 105 -22.54 -4.36 8.20
N ASP A 106 -21.40 -4.76 8.77
CA ASP A 106 -21.33 -5.85 9.77
C ASP A 106 -21.58 -5.34 11.19
N VAL A 107 -21.17 -4.10 11.46
CA VAL A 107 -21.39 -3.41 12.74
C VAL A 107 -21.95 -2.01 12.44
N GLN A 108 -23.02 -1.62 13.12
CA GLN A 108 -23.59 -0.30 12.92
C GLN A 108 -22.88 0.76 13.76
N VAL A 109 -22.75 1.98 13.23
CA VAL A 109 -22.16 3.11 13.95
C VAL A 109 -22.88 3.38 15.27
N ALA A 110 -24.21 3.31 15.27
CA ALA A 110 -25.04 3.52 16.46
C ALA A 110 -24.75 2.51 17.59
N ASP A 111 -24.21 1.33 17.28
CA ASP A 111 -23.83 0.35 18.30
C ASP A 111 -22.44 0.69 18.85
N LEU A 112 -21.53 1.16 18.01
CA LEU A 112 -20.23 1.67 18.46
C LEU A 112 -20.37 2.92 19.36
N GLU A 113 -21.30 3.80 19.06
CA GLU A 113 -21.60 5.00 19.88
C GLU A 113 -22.11 4.65 21.30
N LYS A 114 -22.68 3.47 21.49
CA LYS A 114 -23.10 2.99 22.83
C LYS A 114 -21.96 2.34 23.61
N GLU A 115 -21.02 1.72 22.90
CA GLU A 115 -19.95 0.91 23.49
C GLU A 115 -18.67 1.71 23.75
N PHE A 116 -18.40 2.74 22.94
CA PHE A 116 -17.17 3.51 22.96
C PHE A 116 -17.41 4.97 23.33
N ASP A 117 -16.46 5.58 24.04
CA ASP A 117 -16.51 7.01 24.39
C ASP A 117 -16.27 7.92 23.17
N ALA A 118 -15.57 7.43 22.16
CA ALA A 118 -15.32 8.16 20.90
C ALA A 118 -15.11 7.20 19.74
N ILE A 119 -15.37 7.70 18.52
CA ILE A 119 -15.12 7.01 17.26
C ILE A 119 -14.18 7.86 16.42
N LEU A 120 -13.07 7.26 15.98
CA LEU A 120 -12.12 7.86 15.06
C LEU A 120 -12.25 7.25 13.67
N TRP A 121 -12.54 8.06 12.66
CA TRP A 121 -12.59 7.65 11.28
C TRP A 121 -11.20 7.77 10.64
N ALA A 122 -10.61 6.63 10.30
CA ALA A 122 -9.28 6.51 9.66
C ALA A 122 -9.34 5.64 8.40
N ILE A 123 -10.42 5.77 7.62
CA ILE A 123 -10.77 4.89 6.49
C ILE A 123 -9.90 5.08 5.25
N GLY A 124 -9.09 6.13 5.18
CA GLY A 124 -8.21 6.43 4.06
C GLY A 124 -8.95 6.72 2.75
N CYS A 125 -8.22 6.62 1.62
CA CYS A 125 -8.73 6.81 0.26
C CYS A 125 -8.64 5.48 -0.50
N GLN A 126 -9.71 4.70 -0.49
CA GLN A 126 -9.75 3.35 -1.06
C GLN A 126 -10.18 3.30 -2.54
N SER A 127 -10.71 4.40 -3.06
CA SER A 127 -11.20 4.48 -4.44
C SER A 127 -10.28 5.35 -5.29
N GLY A 128 -9.84 4.82 -6.42
CA GLY A 128 -9.15 5.59 -7.45
C GLY A 128 -10.10 6.56 -8.14
N ARG A 129 -9.55 7.65 -8.70
CA ARG A 129 -10.32 8.55 -9.56
C ARG A 129 -10.44 7.92 -10.95
N GLY A 130 -11.64 7.95 -11.51
CA GLY A 130 -11.87 7.61 -12.91
C GLY A 130 -11.35 8.72 -13.85
N LEU A 131 -11.16 8.38 -15.12
CA LEU A 131 -10.85 9.34 -16.15
C LEU A 131 -12.15 9.86 -16.80
N PRO A 132 -12.26 11.16 -17.08
CA PRO A 132 -13.42 11.73 -17.77
C PRO A 132 -13.34 11.51 -19.29
N VAL A 133 -13.14 10.25 -19.70
CA VAL A 133 -13.02 9.88 -21.12
C VAL A 133 -14.12 8.87 -21.49
N PRO A 134 -14.66 8.90 -22.71
CA PRO A 134 -15.66 7.95 -23.16
C PRO A 134 -15.16 6.51 -23.04
N GLY A 135 -16.01 5.63 -22.50
CA GLY A 135 -15.68 4.20 -22.36
C GLY A 135 -14.95 3.79 -21.10
N TRP A 136 -14.51 4.73 -20.24
CA TRP A 136 -13.84 4.38 -18.99
C TRP A 136 -14.61 3.37 -18.14
N ASP A 137 -15.89 3.64 -17.87
CA ASP A 137 -16.72 2.81 -16.98
C ASP A 137 -17.18 1.48 -17.62
N ASN A 138 -17.08 1.36 -18.94
CA ASN A 138 -17.66 0.25 -19.70
C ASN A 138 -16.61 -0.62 -20.40
N THR A 139 -15.33 -0.29 -20.28
CA THR A 139 -14.23 -1.05 -20.91
C THR A 139 -13.63 -2.01 -19.90
N PRO A 140 -13.68 -3.33 -20.11
CA PRO A 140 -13.28 -4.34 -19.13
C PRO A 140 -11.83 -4.21 -18.65
N ASN A 141 -10.94 -3.67 -19.48
CA ASN A 141 -9.51 -3.53 -19.21
C ASN A 141 -9.12 -2.15 -18.66
N CYS A 142 -10.10 -1.28 -18.41
CA CYS A 142 -9.89 0.01 -17.75
C CYS A 142 -10.05 -0.14 -16.25
N VAL A 143 -8.93 -0.05 -15.51
CA VAL A 143 -8.88 -0.23 -14.06
C VAL A 143 -8.17 0.93 -13.39
N SER A 144 -8.58 1.30 -12.19
CA SER A 144 -7.84 2.32 -11.42
C SER A 144 -6.51 1.77 -10.93
N GLY A 145 -5.49 2.63 -10.81
CA GLY A 145 -4.17 2.23 -10.30
C GLY A 145 -4.25 1.61 -8.90
N VAL A 146 -5.12 2.12 -8.03
CA VAL A 146 -5.34 1.56 -6.69
C VAL A 146 -5.90 0.14 -6.76
N ALA A 147 -6.88 -0.12 -7.63
CA ALA A 147 -7.44 -1.46 -7.81
C ALA A 147 -6.41 -2.43 -8.41
N PHE A 148 -5.60 -1.94 -9.35
CA PHE A 148 -4.51 -2.70 -9.96
C PHE A 148 -3.48 -3.12 -8.89
N LEU A 149 -2.94 -2.18 -8.13
CA LEU A 149 -1.95 -2.45 -7.09
C LEU A 149 -2.51 -3.32 -5.96
N LYS A 150 -3.77 -3.10 -5.58
CA LYS A 150 -4.43 -3.94 -4.58
C LYS A 150 -4.54 -5.39 -5.05
N ALA A 151 -4.98 -5.62 -6.28
CA ALA A 151 -5.07 -6.97 -6.84
C ALA A 151 -3.70 -7.65 -6.93
N PHE A 152 -2.64 -6.90 -7.27
CA PHE A 152 -1.27 -7.39 -7.23
C PHE A 152 -0.84 -7.81 -5.82
N ASN A 153 -1.00 -6.92 -4.84
CA ASN A 153 -0.57 -7.16 -3.46
C ASN A 153 -1.38 -8.26 -2.75
N GLU A 154 -2.61 -8.50 -3.19
CA GLU A 154 -3.45 -9.62 -2.71
C GLU A 154 -3.19 -10.93 -3.48
N GLY A 155 -2.28 -10.94 -4.44
CA GLY A 155 -1.98 -12.13 -5.25
C GLY A 155 -3.12 -12.58 -6.16
N ARG A 156 -4.05 -11.67 -6.51
CA ARG A 156 -5.24 -11.97 -7.33
C ARG A 156 -5.10 -11.51 -8.78
N MET A 157 -3.92 -10.99 -9.15
CA MET A 157 -3.73 -10.43 -10.47
C MET A 157 -3.24 -11.45 -11.47
N HIS A 158 -3.91 -11.49 -12.61
CA HIS A 158 -3.46 -12.16 -13.82
C HIS A 158 -3.29 -11.10 -14.90
N VAL A 159 -2.08 -10.89 -15.39
CA VAL A 159 -1.83 -10.02 -16.54
C VAL A 159 -1.67 -10.88 -17.77
N THR A 160 -2.59 -10.70 -18.72
CA THR A 160 -2.55 -11.36 -20.04
C THR A 160 -2.31 -10.36 -21.17
N ALA A 161 -2.05 -9.09 -20.83
CA ALA A 161 -1.87 -8.03 -21.79
C ALA A 161 -0.37 -7.85 -22.12
N ASP A 162 -0.05 -7.84 -23.42
CA ASP A 162 1.31 -7.56 -23.91
C ASP A 162 1.63 -6.06 -23.84
N LYS A 163 0.61 -5.21 -23.78
CA LYS A 163 0.74 -3.75 -23.76
C LYS A 163 -0.10 -3.15 -22.64
N VAL A 164 0.52 -2.30 -21.85
CA VAL A 164 -0.14 -1.59 -20.73
C VAL A 164 0.07 -0.09 -20.90
N VAL A 165 -1.01 0.66 -20.86
CA VAL A 165 -0.98 2.13 -20.82
C VAL A 165 -1.44 2.59 -19.44
N CYS A 166 -0.60 3.33 -18.74
CA CYS A 166 -0.91 3.95 -17.46
C CYS A 166 -1.08 5.46 -17.65
N VAL A 167 -2.18 6.00 -17.18
CA VAL A 167 -2.48 7.44 -17.27
C VAL A 167 -2.33 8.07 -15.89
N GLY A 168 -1.34 8.96 -15.76
CA GLY A 168 -1.04 9.70 -14.53
C GLY A 168 0.45 9.89 -14.33
N GLY A 169 0.84 10.89 -13.55
CA GLY A 169 2.25 11.26 -13.31
C GLY A 169 2.61 11.32 -11.83
N GLY A 170 1.87 10.61 -10.95
CA GLY A 170 2.16 10.52 -9.52
C GLY A 170 2.80 9.18 -9.13
N ASP A 171 3.26 9.05 -7.88
CA ASP A 171 3.91 7.85 -7.34
C ASP A 171 3.09 6.56 -7.55
N THR A 172 1.77 6.63 -7.41
CA THR A 172 0.88 5.49 -7.71
C THR A 172 1.02 5.02 -9.15
N SER A 173 1.20 5.93 -10.09
CA SER A 173 1.36 5.58 -11.51
C SER A 173 2.71 4.93 -11.77
N ILE A 174 3.76 5.38 -11.10
CA ILE A 174 5.09 4.77 -11.14
C ILE A 174 5.03 3.35 -10.56
N ASP A 175 4.36 3.15 -9.44
CA ASP A 175 4.16 1.80 -8.88
C ASP A 175 3.41 0.89 -9.86
N VAL A 176 2.36 1.39 -10.52
CA VAL A 176 1.61 0.62 -11.53
C VAL A 176 2.48 0.20 -12.70
N VAL A 177 3.27 1.11 -13.28
CA VAL A 177 4.11 0.78 -14.45
C VAL A 177 5.25 -0.17 -14.07
N SER A 178 5.84 0.00 -12.90
CA SER A 178 6.90 -0.88 -12.39
C SER A 178 6.36 -2.29 -12.12
N VAL A 179 5.16 -2.41 -11.54
CA VAL A 179 4.49 -3.71 -11.38
C VAL A 179 4.14 -4.32 -12.73
N ALA A 180 3.57 -3.56 -13.67
CA ALA A 180 3.20 -4.04 -14.99
C ALA A 180 4.42 -4.58 -15.77
N ARG A 181 5.55 -3.90 -15.70
CA ARG A 181 6.83 -4.36 -16.30
C ARG A 181 7.28 -5.70 -15.73
N ARG A 182 7.07 -5.95 -14.45
CA ARG A 182 7.51 -7.18 -13.77
C ARG A 182 6.56 -8.35 -13.97
N LEU A 183 5.26 -8.08 -14.08
CA LEU A 183 4.24 -9.14 -14.21
C LEU A 183 4.26 -9.87 -15.54
N GLY A 184 4.72 -9.26 -16.63
CA GLY A 184 4.80 -9.90 -17.96
C GLY A 184 5.66 -11.17 -18.01
N HIS A 185 6.55 -11.37 -17.04
CA HIS A 185 7.37 -12.57 -16.93
C HIS A 185 6.78 -13.68 -16.07
N ILE A 186 5.71 -13.40 -15.32
CA ILE A 186 5.08 -14.37 -14.43
C ILE A 186 3.89 -15.02 -15.14
N GLN A 187 4.13 -15.56 -16.35
CA GLN A 187 3.07 -16.14 -17.17
C GLN A 187 2.47 -17.44 -16.63
N SER A 188 3.13 -18.12 -15.72
CA SER A 188 2.73 -19.47 -15.28
C SER A 188 2.48 -19.61 -13.79
N THR A 189 2.76 -18.62 -12.97
CA THR A 189 2.51 -18.66 -11.54
C THR A 189 1.23 -17.94 -11.19
N ASN A 190 0.31 -18.62 -10.55
CA ASN A 190 -0.82 -17.97 -9.91
C ASN A 190 -0.27 -17.08 -8.77
N PRO A 191 -0.32 -15.75 -8.86
CA PRO A 191 0.20 -14.86 -7.83
C PRO A 191 -0.48 -15.09 -6.47
N SER A 192 -1.71 -15.65 -6.45
CA SER A 192 -2.42 -16.00 -5.24
C SER A 192 -1.76 -17.13 -4.43
N GLU A 193 -0.92 -17.95 -5.06
CA GLU A 193 -0.27 -19.09 -4.39
C GLU A 193 1.02 -18.68 -3.68
N ARG A 194 1.77 -17.69 -4.21
CA ARG A 194 3.04 -17.21 -3.62
C ARG A 194 3.35 -15.74 -3.98
N PRO A 195 2.51 -14.76 -3.67
CA PRO A 195 2.75 -13.37 -4.07
C PRO A 195 4.04 -12.81 -3.47
N GLU A 196 4.34 -13.17 -2.23
CA GLU A 196 5.52 -12.67 -1.50
C GLU A 196 6.82 -13.28 -2.00
N LEU A 197 6.82 -14.56 -2.37
CA LEU A 197 8.03 -15.23 -2.89
C LEU A 197 8.43 -14.67 -4.26
N VAL A 198 7.49 -14.36 -5.11
CA VAL A 198 7.74 -13.75 -6.43
C VAL A 198 8.29 -12.34 -6.27
N VAL A 199 7.78 -11.58 -5.31
CA VAL A 199 8.27 -10.24 -5.01
C VAL A 199 9.65 -10.29 -4.34
N HIS A 200 9.90 -11.23 -3.43
CA HIS A 200 11.21 -11.40 -2.79
C HIS A 200 12.29 -11.90 -3.74
N GLU A 201 11.99 -12.84 -4.61
CA GLU A 201 12.97 -13.30 -5.60
C GLU A 201 13.39 -12.17 -6.54
N SER A 202 12.49 -11.26 -6.91
CA SER A 202 12.84 -10.07 -7.69
C SER A 202 13.64 -9.03 -6.88
N TYR A 203 13.50 -9.00 -5.57
CA TYR A 203 14.24 -8.09 -4.69
C TYR A 203 15.62 -8.61 -4.29
N VAL A 204 15.76 -9.93 -4.08
CA VAL A 204 17.01 -10.56 -3.61
C VAL A 204 18.02 -10.79 -4.74
N MET A 205 17.59 -10.85 -5.98
CA MET A 205 18.48 -11.09 -7.13
C MET A 205 18.88 -9.78 -7.81
N HIS A 206 19.69 -8.99 -7.13
CA HIS A 206 19.89 -7.58 -7.38
C HIS A 206 20.62 -7.17 -8.67
N ASP A 207 21.23 -8.02 -9.48
CA ASP A 207 21.99 -7.50 -10.64
C ASP A 207 21.76 -8.12 -12.01
N ALA A 208 21.66 -9.42 -12.16
CA ALA A 208 21.49 -10.04 -13.47
C ALA A 208 20.06 -10.51 -13.75
N ALA A 209 19.39 -11.06 -12.75
CA ALA A 209 18.02 -11.52 -12.88
C ALA A 209 16.99 -10.38 -12.82
N VAL A 210 17.33 -9.25 -12.23
CA VAL A 210 16.53 -8.02 -12.21
C VAL A 210 16.32 -7.48 -13.63
N THR A 211 17.32 -7.49 -14.48
CA THR A 211 17.18 -7.08 -15.89
C THR A 211 16.27 -8.03 -16.67
N ALA A 212 16.43 -9.34 -16.48
CA ALA A 212 15.59 -10.33 -17.15
C ALA A 212 14.14 -10.35 -16.60
N ALA A 213 13.96 -10.15 -15.29
CA ALA A 213 12.62 -10.09 -14.68
C ALA A 213 11.85 -8.79 -15.00
N ARG A 214 12.54 -7.76 -15.46
CA ARG A 214 11.97 -6.45 -15.84
C ARG A 214 11.57 -6.33 -17.31
N GLU A 215 11.78 -7.34 -18.12
CA GLU A 215 11.33 -7.36 -19.52
C GLU A 215 9.86 -7.81 -19.65
N GLY A 216 8.95 -7.25 -18.85
CA GLY A 216 7.52 -7.55 -18.90
C GLY A 216 6.80 -6.93 -20.09
N ALA A 217 5.53 -6.61 -19.93
CA ALA A 217 4.73 -5.96 -20.96
C ALA A 217 5.36 -4.67 -21.49
N GLU A 218 5.07 -4.30 -22.72
CA GLU A 218 5.35 -2.95 -23.23
C GLU A 218 4.51 -1.94 -22.44
N VAL A 219 5.16 -1.10 -21.65
CA VAL A 219 4.47 -0.19 -20.73
C VAL A 219 4.68 1.26 -21.14
N THR A 220 3.58 1.99 -21.30
CA THR A 220 3.59 3.43 -21.56
C THR A 220 2.91 4.17 -20.42
N LEU A 221 3.60 5.15 -19.85
CA LEU A 221 3.07 6.12 -18.91
C LEU A 221 2.72 7.41 -19.64
N THR A 222 1.50 7.89 -19.51
CA THR A 222 1.12 9.20 -20.03
C THR A 222 0.90 10.17 -18.85
N SER A 223 1.42 11.37 -18.95
CA SER A 223 1.28 12.41 -17.95
C SER A 223 0.78 13.71 -18.56
N LEU A 224 -0.17 14.36 -17.88
CA LEU A 224 -0.59 15.72 -18.24
C LEU A 224 0.52 16.73 -18.05
N PHE A 225 1.38 16.52 -17.05
CA PHE A 225 2.52 17.38 -16.74
C PHE A 225 3.76 16.93 -17.50
N THR A 226 4.66 17.88 -17.78
CA THR A 226 6.00 17.55 -18.29
C THR A 226 6.77 16.74 -17.24
N LYS A 227 7.83 16.05 -17.64
CA LYS A 227 8.66 15.22 -16.75
C LYS A 227 9.14 15.99 -15.52
N GLU A 228 9.56 17.25 -15.71
CA GLU A 228 10.05 18.12 -14.65
C GLU A 228 8.96 18.55 -13.65
N ASN A 229 7.69 18.46 -14.06
CA ASN A 229 6.55 18.90 -13.24
C ASN A 229 5.66 17.72 -12.81
N MET A 230 6.09 16.47 -13.06
CA MET A 230 5.39 15.31 -12.51
C MET A 230 5.43 15.35 -10.97
N THR A 231 4.37 14.87 -10.35
CA THR A 231 4.29 14.84 -8.88
C THR A 231 4.99 13.64 -8.25
N ALA A 232 5.39 12.66 -9.08
CA ALA A 232 6.22 11.55 -8.64
C ALA A 232 7.65 12.00 -8.32
N ALA A 233 8.31 11.32 -7.40
CA ALA A 233 9.68 11.62 -7.05
C ALA A 233 10.61 11.42 -8.26
N GLU A 234 11.54 12.35 -8.48
CA GLU A 234 12.42 12.36 -9.66
C GLU A 234 13.20 11.05 -9.84
N HIS A 235 13.73 10.48 -8.74
CA HIS A 235 14.47 9.22 -8.79
C HIS A 235 13.57 8.04 -9.21
N GLU A 236 12.31 8.01 -8.82
CA GLU A 236 11.35 6.97 -9.22
C GLU A 236 10.98 7.07 -10.71
N VAL A 237 10.87 8.29 -11.23
CA VAL A 237 10.68 8.52 -12.67
C VAL A 237 11.89 8.02 -13.46
N MET A 238 13.10 8.27 -12.97
CA MET A 238 14.34 7.78 -13.58
C MET A 238 14.45 6.25 -13.53
N ASP A 239 14.04 5.64 -12.41
CA ASP A 239 14.01 4.19 -12.27
C ASP A 239 13.02 3.56 -13.27
N ALA A 240 11.83 4.12 -13.43
CA ALA A 240 10.85 3.66 -14.42
C ALA A 240 11.39 3.73 -15.86
N LEU A 241 12.08 4.83 -16.22
CA LEU A 241 12.75 4.97 -17.51
C LEU A 241 13.84 3.90 -17.70
N THR A 242 14.64 3.65 -16.68
CA THR A 242 15.70 2.64 -16.69
C THR A 242 15.11 1.23 -16.83
N GLU A 243 13.93 0.98 -16.28
CA GLU A 243 13.17 -0.26 -16.46
C GLU A 243 12.52 -0.40 -17.85
N GLY A 244 12.68 0.58 -18.72
CA GLY A 244 12.18 0.55 -20.12
C GLY A 244 10.72 0.98 -20.23
N VAL A 245 10.20 1.75 -19.29
CA VAL A 245 8.90 2.41 -19.44
C VAL A 245 9.01 3.58 -20.41
N THR A 246 8.12 3.65 -21.39
CA THR A 246 8.00 4.83 -22.26
C THR A 246 7.16 5.90 -21.55
N ILE A 247 7.70 7.10 -21.41
CA ILE A 247 6.97 8.22 -20.81
C ILE A 247 6.59 9.23 -21.91
N LEU A 248 5.29 9.42 -22.10
CA LEU A 248 4.70 10.47 -22.91
C LEU A 248 4.18 11.57 -21.99
N ASP A 249 4.92 12.63 -21.88
CA ASP A 249 4.62 13.75 -21.01
C ASP A 249 3.92 14.90 -21.76
N GLY A 250 3.18 15.74 -21.04
CA GLY A 250 2.39 16.84 -21.61
C GLY A 250 1.21 16.38 -22.47
N VAL A 251 0.73 15.14 -22.31
CA VAL A 251 -0.38 14.56 -23.08
C VAL A 251 -1.53 14.13 -22.17
N MET A 252 -2.74 14.24 -22.69
CA MET A 252 -3.97 13.81 -22.03
C MET A 252 -4.76 12.91 -23.00
N PRO A 253 -5.29 11.76 -22.55
CA PRO A 253 -6.21 10.98 -23.35
C PRO A 253 -7.50 11.77 -23.62
N THR A 254 -8.03 11.66 -24.81
CA THR A 254 -9.27 12.33 -25.26
C THR A 254 -10.36 11.30 -25.52
#